data_451dfb0f25ecca396c74bdee50c2299e
#
_entry.id   451dfb0f25ecca396c74bdee50c2299e
#
_cell.length_a   1.000
_cell.length_b   1.000
_cell.length_c   1.000
_cell.angle_alpha   90.00
_cell.angle_beta   90.00
_cell.angle_gamma   90.00
#
_symmetry.space_group_name_H-M   'P 1'
#
loop_
_entity.id
_entity.type
_entity.pdbx_description
1 polymer ?
#
loop_
_entity_poly.entity_id
_entity_poly.type
_entity_poly.pdbx_seq_one_letter_code
_entity_poly.pdbx_strand_id
1 'polypeptide(L)'
;MKLTLIHLPTLLSVLLLGSQVVLAADPVPKFDIGPSCRAAGAAAGMAGRDTAACERDEINARTTLEKEWSQFTPSDQARCGRLVTLGGGPSYVELLTCLEMAKGAKEHPADQMDRREPVEKLRHIK
;
A
#
# COMPACT_ATOMS: atom_id res chain seq x y z
N MET A 1 25.79 45.54 58.69
CA MET A 1 25.03 45.57 57.44
C MET A 1 25.42 44.35 56.66
N LYS A 2 24.57 43.31 56.63
CA LYS A 2 24.80 42.06 55.88
C LYS A 2 23.98 42.09 54.59
N LEU A 3 24.67 42.23 53.44
CA LEU A 3 24.00 42.10 52.14
C LEU A 3 23.82 40.63 51.85
N THR A 4 22.57 40.19 51.83
CA THR A 4 22.22 38.84 51.36
C THR A 4 22.03 38.87 49.84
N LEU A 5 22.97 38.22 49.15
CA LEU A 5 22.94 38.02 47.69
C LEU A 5 21.90 36.90 47.40
N ILE A 6 20.79 37.28 46.84
CA ILE A 6 19.78 36.34 46.39
C ILE A 6 20.18 35.83 45.00
N HIS A 7 20.67 34.59 44.95
CA HIS A 7 20.90 33.91 43.69
C HIS A 7 19.58 33.46 43.09
N LEU A 8 19.17 34.07 41.99
CA LEU A 8 18.05 33.67 41.17
C LEU A 8 18.53 32.57 40.22
N PRO A 9 18.01 31.34 40.29
CA PRO A 9 18.29 30.34 39.29
C PRO A 9 17.45 30.64 38.05
N THR A 10 18.12 31.10 36.99
CA THR A 10 17.53 31.17 35.65
C THR A 10 17.27 29.77 35.14
N LEU A 11 16.03 29.34 35.20
CA LEU A 11 15.51 28.15 34.55
C LEU A 11 15.52 28.40 33.04
N LEU A 12 16.60 27.95 32.38
CA LEU A 12 16.70 27.88 30.94
C LEU A 12 15.90 26.68 30.44
N SER A 13 14.60 26.89 30.25
CA SER A 13 13.72 25.90 29.61
C SER A 13 14.07 25.85 28.13
N VAL A 14 14.93 24.93 27.76
CA VAL A 14 15.17 24.56 26.36
C VAL A 14 13.94 23.80 25.88
N LEU A 15 13.04 24.50 25.17
CA LEU A 15 11.98 23.89 24.37
C LEU A 15 12.64 23.16 23.20
N LEU A 16 12.87 21.87 23.36
CA LEU A 16 13.15 20.95 22.25
C LEU A 16 11.85 20.81 21.43
N LEU A 17 11.64 21.71 20.50
CA LEU A 17 10.70 21.51 19.41
C LEU A 17 11.27 20.38 18.53
N GLY A 18 10.91 19.15 18.88
CA GLY A 18 11.15 18.00 18.03
C GLY A 18 10.42 18.21 16.72
N SER A 19 11.13 18.61 15.66
CA SER A 19 10.61 18.60 14.31
C SER A 19 10.29 17.16 13.96
N GLN A 20 9.02 16.77 14.13
CA GLN A 20 8.52 15.51 13.59
C GLN A 20 8.52 15.68 12.07
N VAL A 21 9.48 15.05 11.42
CA VAL A 21 9.46 14.87 9.98
C VAL A 21 8.27 13.94 9.70
N VAL A 22 7.15 14.53 9.37
CA VAL A 22 6.01 13.79 8.79
C VAL A 22 6.51 13.33 7.43
N LEU A 23 6.95 12.09 7.36
CA LEU A 23 7.17 11.41 6.08
C LEU A 23 5.81 11.38 5.40
N ALA A 24 5.58 12.33 4.49
CA ALA A 24 4.42 12.28 3.63
C ALA A 24 4.47 10.94 2.90
N ALA A 25 3.44 10.11 3.09
CA ALA A 25 3.32 8.89 2.33
C ALA A 25 3.32 9.27 0.83
N ASP A 26 4.07 8.52 0.03
CA ASP A 26 4.06 8.73 -1.41
C ASP A 26 2.61 8.67 -1.92
N PRO A 27 2.22 9.56 -2.84
CA PRO A 27 0.86 9.54 -3.38
C PRO A 27 0.61 8.26 -4.17
N VAL A 28 -0.67 7.92 -4.39
CA VAL A 28 -1.05 6.82 -5.29
C VAL A 28 -0.35 7.00 -6.64
N PRO A 29 0.36 5.98 -7.16
CA PRO A 29 1.07 6.08 -8.41
C PRO A 29 0.12 6.40 -9.57
N LYS A 30 0.62 7.10 -10.60
CA LYS A 30 -0.16 7.42 -11.80
C LYS A 30 0.14 6.38 -12.88
N PHE A 31 -0.87 5.63 -13.29
CA PHE A 31 -0.79 4.65 -14.35
C PHE A 31 -1.49 5.11 -15.62
N ASP A 32 -0.92 4.79 -16.78
CA ASP A 32 -1.62 4.84 -18.05
C ASP A 32 -2.30 3.48 -18.28
N ILE A 33 -3.59 3.43 -18.01
CA ILE A 33 -4.41 2.21 -18.11
C ILE A 33 -4.91 1.92 -19.52
N GLY A 34 -4.83 2.89 -20.42
CA GLY A 34 -5.37 2.77 -21.77
C GLY A 34 -4.79 1.59 -22.56
N PRO A 35 -3.47 1.42 -22.63
CA PRO A 35 -2.87 0.27 -23.30
C PRO A 35 -3.29 -1.08 -22.71
N SER A 36 -3.35 -1.20 -21.38
CA SER A 36 -3.75 -2.44 -20.69
C SER A 36 -5.20 -2.81 -20.98
N CYS A 37 -6.12 -1.84 -20.91
CA CYS A 37 -7.54 -2.07 -21.20
C CYS A 37 -7.78 -2.42 -22.68
N ARG A 38 -7.05 -1.80 -23.62
CA ARG A 38 -7.13 -2.19 -25.04
C ARG A 38 -6.60 -3.60 -25.28
N ALA A 39 -5.48 -3.96 -24.65
CA ALA A 39 -4.91 -5.31 -24.76
C ALA A 39 -5.85 -6.37 -24.17
N ALA A 40 -6.46 -6.10 -23.02
CA ALA A 40 -7.45 -6.98 -22.40
C ALA A 40 -8.69 -7.17 -23.31
N GLY A 41 -9.19 -6.12 -23.94
CA GLY A 41 -10.29 -6.19 -24.89
C GLY A 41 -9.94 -6.99 -26.14
N ALA A 42 -8.72 -6.85 -26.66
CA ALA A 42 -8.25 -7.61 -27.83
C ALA A 42 -8.01 -9.09 -27.52
N ALA A 43 -7.43 -9.42 -26.36
CA ALA A 43 -7.19 -10.80 -25.93
C ALA A 43 -8.47 -11.54 -25.60
N ALA A 44 -9.50 -10.80 -25.16
CA ALA A 44 -10.80 -11.34 -24.83
C ALA A 44 -11.62 -11.76 -26.05
N GLY A 45 -11.10 -11.88 -27.26
CA GLY A 45 -11.81 -12.40 -28.48
C GLY A 45 -13.00 -13.32 -28.15
N MET A 46 -13.21 -13.53 -26.88
CA MET A 46 -14.35 -14.10 -26.17
C MET A 46 -15.12 -12.99 -25.44
N ALA A 47 -16.28 -12.69 -25.99
CA ALA A 47 -17.44 -12.10 -25.31
C ALA A 47 -17.14 -11.15 -24.13
N GLY A 48 -16.90 -9.87 -24.42
CA GLY A 48 -17.62 -8.92 -23.58
C GLY A 48 -16.91 -8.22 -22.46
N ARG A 49 -15.58 -8.16 -22.34
CA ARG A 49 -14.99 -7.03 -21.63
C ARG A 49 -14.71 -5.90 -22.60
N ASP A 50 -15.69 -5.06 -22.75
CA ASP A 50 -15.56 -3.79 -23.43
C ASP A 50 -14.40 -2.99 -22.79
N THR A 51 -13.54 -2.41 -23.61
CA THR A 51 -12.46 -1.51 -23.16
C THR A 51 -12.98 -0.46 -22.18
N ALA A 52 -14.17 0.08 -22.43
CA ALA A 52 -14.81 1.05 -21.55
C ALA A 52 -15.20 0.48 -20.17
N ALA A 53 -15.55 -0.80 -20.09
CA ALA A 53 -15.80 -1.46 -18.80
C ALA A 53 -14.50 -1.61 -18.01
N CYS A 54 -13.41 -2.02 -18.66
CA CYS A 54 -12.09 -2.09 -18.03
C CYS A 54 -11.65 -0.72 -17.50
N GLU A 55 -11.78 0.32 -18.30
CA GLU A 55 -11.40 1.69 -17.89
C GLU A 55 -12.21 2.17 -16.68
N ARG A 56 -13.51 1.85 -16.62
CA ARG A 56 -14.35 2.18 -15.46
C ARG A 56 -13.89 1.45 -14.20
N ASP A 57 -13.57 0.16 -14.30
CA ASP A 57 -13.09 -0.62 -13.17
C ASP A 57 -11.75 -0.06 -12.64
N GLU A 58 -10.84 0.30 -13.52
CA GLU A 58 -9.56 0.93 -13.19
C GLU A 58 -9.75 2.29 -12.49
N ILE A 59 -10.64 3.14 -13.00
CA ILE A 59 -10.95 4.45 -12.39
C ILE A 59 -11.57 4.26 -11.01
N ASN A 60 -12.46 3.30 -10.83
CA ASN A 60 -13.07 2.99 -9.54
C ASN A 60 -12.01 2.49 -8.53
N ALA A 61 -11.14 1.58 -8.94
CA ALA A 61 -10.06 1.08 -8.11
C ALA A 61 -9.09 2.20 -7.70
N ARG A 62 -8.72 3.09 -8.63
CA ARG A 62 -7.93 4.27 -8.32
C ARG A 62 -8.61 5.16 -7.29
N THR A 63 -9.90 5.43 -7.45
CA THR A 63 -10.67 6.25 -6.51
C THR A 63 -10.70 5.63 -5.11
N THR A 64 -10.79 4.31 -5.01
CA THR A 64 -10.69 3.58 -3.75
C THR A 64 -9.29 3.71 -3.13
N LEU A 65 -8.25 3.51 -3.93
CA LEU A 65 -6.86 3.69 -3.51
C LEU A 65 -6.60 5.10 -2.96
N GLU A 66 -7.09 6.14 -3.62
CA GLU A 66 -6.92 7.53 -3.18
C GLU A 66 -7.56 7.79 -1.80
N LYS A 67 -8.65 7.09 -1.46
CA LYS A 67 -9.31 7.18 -0.14
C LYS A 67 -8.62 6.36 0.94
N GLU A 68 -8.06 5.23 0.58
CA GLU A 68 -7.57 4.21 1.51
C GLU A 68 -6.05 4.12 1.57
N TRP A 69 -5.32 4.91 0.77
CA TRP A 69 -3.88 4.81 0.63
C TRP A 69 -3.12 4.81 1.95
N SER A 70 -3.53 5.66 2.88
CA SER A 70 -2.91 5.77 4.21
C SER A 70 -3.14 4.55 5.12
N GLN A 71 -4.08 3.67 4.77
CA GLN A 71 -4.34 2.44 5.53
C GLN A 71 -3.33 1.33 5.21
N PHE A 72 -2.63 1.43 4.08
CA PHE A 72 -1.62 0.47 3.66
C PHE A 72 -0.24 0.89 4.13
N THR A 73 0.59 -0.07 4.55
CA THR A 73 1.95 0.25 5.00
C THR A 73 2.84 0.67 3.82
N PRO A 74 3.82 1.56 4.03
CA PRO A 74 4.75 1.97 2.98
C PRO A 74 5.47 0.78 2.30
N SER A 75 5.76 -0.28 3.06
CA SER A 75 6.39 -1.49 2.51
C SER A 75 5.48 -2.26 1.57
N ASP A 76 4.17 -2.34 1.87
CA ASP A 76 3.19 -2.98 0.98
C ASP A 76 2.93 -2.13 -0.25
N GLN A 77 2.80 -0.81 -0.09
CA GLN A 77 2.67 0.14 -1.19
C GLN A 77 3.83 -0.02 -2.20
N ALA A 78 5.06 -0.03 -1.70
CA ALA A 78 6.24 -0.19 -2.54
C ALA A 78 6.33 -1.58 -3.17
N ARG A 79 5.97 -2.64 -2.45
CA ARG A 79 5.99 -4.02 -2.95
C ARG A 79 4.93 -4.23 -4.02
N CYS A 80 3.68 -3.89 -3.73
CA CYS A 80 2.56 -4.06 -4.66
C CYS A 80 2.73 -3.17 -5.90
N GLY A 81 3.20 -1.92 -5.74
CA GLY A 81 3.50 -1.03 -6.85
C GLY A 81 4.52 -1.62 -7.83
N ARG A 82 5.57 -2.28 -7.33
CA ARG A 82 6.52 -2.98 -8.21
C ARG A 82 5.91 -4.20 -8.89
N LEU A 83 5.11 -4.98 -8.18
CA LEU A 83 4.53 -6.21 -8.74
C LEU A 83 3.62 -5.92 -9.93
N VAL A 84 2.76 -4.91 -9.82
CA VAL A 84 1.80 -4.58 -10.90
C VAL A 84 2.45 -3.97 -12.14
N THR A 85 3.72 -3.58 -12.06
CA THR A 85 4.46 -3.09 -13.24
C THR A 85 5.23 -4.18 -13.98
N LEU A 86 5.30 -5.40 -13.42
CA LEU A 86 6.05 -6.51 -14.02
C LEU A 86 5.25 -7.34 -15.04
N GLY A 87 3.92 -7.23 -15.02
CA GLY A 87 3.02 -8.20 -15.65
C GLY A 87 2.36 -7.79 -16.97
N GLY A 88 2.85 -6.82 -17.72
CA GLY A 88 2.28 -6.47 -19.03
C GLY A 88 1.46 -5.19 -19.08
N GLY A 89 1.49 -4.41 -18.07
CA GLY A 89 0.92 -3.06 -17.97
C GLY A 89 0.35 -2.80 -16.59
N PRO A 90 0.57 -1.59 -16.05
CA PRO A 90 0.12 -1.27 -14.71
C PRO A 90 -1.42 -1.22 -14.63
N SER A 91 -1.96 -1.68 -13.50
CA SER A 91 -3.40 -1.73 -13.23
C SER A 91 -3.68 -1.30 -11.79
N TYR A 92 -4.65 -0.40 -11.61
CA TYR A 92 -5.14 0.00 -10.29
C TYR A 92 -5.95 -1.11 -9.62
N VAL A 93 -6.67 -1.92 -10.39
CA VAL A 93 -7.41 -3.09 -9.87
C VAL A 93 -6.43 -4.09 -9.26
N GLU A 94 -5.33 -4.39 -9.96
CA GLU A 94 -4.29 -5.29 -9.43
C GLU A 94 -3.58 -4.70 -8.23
N LEU A 95 -3.29 -3.39 -8.25
CA LEU A 95 -2.65 -2.70 -7.11
C LEU A 95 -3.54 -2.76 -5.87
N LEU A 96 -4.82 -2.42 -6.00
CA LEU A 96 -5.77 -2.48 -4.90
C LEU A 96 -5.88 -3.91 -4.35
N THR A 97 -6.07 -4.89 -5.22
CA THR A 97 -6.14 -6.31 -4.83
C THR A 97 -4.89 -6.77 -4.07
N CYS A 98 -3.69 -6.43 -4.57
CA CYS A 98 -2.44 -6.77 -3.89
C CYS A 98 -2.37 -6.17 -2.48
N LEU A 99 -2.75 -4.91 -2.34
CA LEU A 99 -2.73 -4.19 -1.06
C LEU A 99 -3.76 -4.73 -0.06
N GLU A 100 -4.96 -5.02 -0.51
CA GLU A 100 -6.01 -5.64 0.31
C GLU A 100 -5.60 -7.03 0.79
N MET A 101 -5.02 -7.85 -0.09
CA MET A 101 -4.48 -9.16 0.28
C MET A 101 -3.34 -9.04 1.30
N ALA A 102 -2.45 -8.06 1.13
CA ALA A 102 -1.36 -7.82 2.07
C ALA A 102 -1.87 -7.37 3.45
N LYS A 103 -2.92 -6.56 3.48
CA LYS A 103 -3.61 -6.11 4.71
C LYS A 103 -4.30 -7.29 5.38
N GLY A 104 -5.12 -8.03 4.65
CA GLY A 104 -5.84 -9.20 5.17
C GLY A 104 -4.91 -10.28 5.72
N ALA A 105 -3.76 -10.49 5.08
CA ALA A 105 -2.74 -11.41 5.55
C ALA A 105 -2.16 -11.04 6.93
N LYS A 106 -2.10 -9.77 7.27
CA LYS A 106 -1.63 -9.29 8.57
C LYS A 106 -2.73 -9.34 9.63
N GLU A 107 -3.98 -9.14 9.23
CA GLU A 107 -5.14 -9.19 10.11
C GLU A 107 -5.52 -10.63 10.49
N HIS A 108 -5.24 -11.59 9.60
CA HIS A 108 -5.59 -13.01 9.77
C HIS A 108 -4.38 -13.94 9.59
N PRO A 109 -3.35 -13.83 10.43
CA PRO A 109 -2.14 -14.66 10.29
C PRO A 109 -2.40 -16.17 10.49
N ALA A 110 -3.40 -16.54 11.27
CA ALA A 110 -3.78 -17.92 11.51
C ALA A 110 -4.26 -18.64 10.23
N ASP A 111 -5.01 -17.95 9.37
CA ASP A 111 -5.51 -18.51 8.11
C ASP A 111 -4.40 -18.82 7.11
N GLN A 112 -3.24 -18.17 7.25
CA GLN A 112 -2.07 -18.45 6.42
C GLN A 112 -1.27 -19.66 6.91
N MET A 113 -1.26 -19.93 8.21
CA MET A 113 -0.61 -21.11 8.77
C MET A 113 -1.35 -22.38 8.35
N ASP A 114 -2.68 -22.38 8.38
CA ASP A 114 -3.52 -23.51 7.94
C ASP A 114 -3.30 -23.85 6.45
N ARG A 115 -3.10 -22.86 5.58
CA ARG A 115 -2.81 -23.11 4.17
C ARG A 115 -1.43 -23.69 3.89
N ARG A 116 -0.46 -23.50 4.78
CA ARG A 116 0.91 -24.02 4.60
C ARG A 116 1.04 -25.47 5.03
N GLU A 117 0.24 -25.90 5.97
CA GLU A 117 0.29 -27.25 6.52
C GLU A 117 0.02 -28.37 5.47
N PRO A 118 -0.97 -28.25 4.56
CA PRO A 118 -1.20 -29.26 3.53
C PRO A 118 -0.05 -29.44 2.55
N VAL A 119 0.70 -28.37 2.25
CA VAL A 119 1.82 -28.41 1.30
C VAL A 119 3.05 -29.09 1.91
N GLU A 120 3.31 -28.86 3.18
CA GLU A 120 4.42 -29.51 3.89
C GLU A 120 4.18 -31.02 4.03
N LYS A 121 2.94 -31.42 4.30
CA LYS A 121 2.56 -32.83 4.41
C LYS A 121 2.75 -33.61 3.10
N LEU A 122 2.58 -32.94 1.95
CA LEU A 122 2.81 -33.55 0.64
C LEU A 122 4.30 -33.74 0.31
N ARG A 123 5.21 -33.00 0.91
CA ARG A 123 6.66 -33.16 0.71
C ARG A 123 7.23 -34.42 1.34
N HIS A 124 6.58 -34.97 2.35
CA HIS A 124 7.03 -36.14 3.09
C HIS A 124 6.45 -37.47 2.55
N ILE A 125 5.63 -37.41 1.51
CA ILE A 125 5.11 -38.59 0.80
C ILE A 125 6.01 -38.88 -0.41
N LYS A 126 7.19 -39.45 -0.15
CA LYS A 126 8.08 -39.99 -1.17
C LYS A 126 8.56 -41.39 -0.77
#